data_90fa09fb87b7f176f39a78d829e8ee4b
#
_entry.id   90fa09fb87b7f176f39a78d829e8ee4b
#
_cell.length_a   1.000
_cell.length_b   1.000
_cell.length_c   1.000
_cell.angle_alpha   90.00
_cell.angle_beta   90.00
_cell.angle_gamma   90.00
#
_symmetry.space_group_name_H-M   'P 1'
#
loop_
_entity.id
_entity.type
_entity.pdbx_description
1 polymer ?
#
loop_
_entity_poly.entity_id
_entity_poly.type
_entity_poly.pdbx_seq_one_letter_code
_entity_poly.pdbx_strand_id
1 'polypeptide(L)'
;EFIEKCTITKDKYIKEFQNLFKRLGISADWDLGYDTINELSRKVSQRSFIDLVKKGKAYRKEMPVLWCPCCQTSIAQAELENKDVKSYFNYINFSVDNKDLEIATTRPEFLGGCVAIFVNPNDERYKDLIGKTATVPLYNNQVPIIADEKVAIDKGTGVVMCCTFGDQTDMEWQKEYNLPIKKVMQADGTINLDVAIIGGMKTLDARMKIVEELQKQGLLVKSEKIEHSVSTHERCGNEIEIINSPQWYIDILSIKDELIKAADEINWHPESMKTRYLDWVNNLKWDWCISRQRYFGVPFPVWYCKECGDVMVPEDKELPLNPLEHNPHGACKCGCKEFIPETAVMDTWATSSVSPFINMKYGENDERKFLYPMSMRSHAHEIIRTWTFYSIVKSLYHTG
;
A
#
# COMPACT_ATOMS: atom_id res chain seq x y z
N GLU A 1 -13.76 24.60 -1.38
CA GLU A 1 -13.05 25.29 -0.28
C GLU A 1 -11.69 24.66 0.03
N PHE A 2 -11.60 23.34 0.39
CA PHE A 2 -10.30 22.70 0.72
C PHE A 2 -9.31 22.74 -0.45
N ILE A 3 -9.70 22.31 -1.65
CA ILE A 3 -8.88 22.33 -2.87
C ILE A 3 -8.44 23.76 -3.20
N GLU A 4 -9.34 24.71 -3.09
CA GLU A 4 -9.07 26.14 -3.32
C GLU A 4 -8.00 26.67 -2.35
N LYS A 5 -8.13 26.37 -1.04
CA LYS A 5 -7.11 26.73 -0.04
C LYS A 5 -5.76 26.09 -0.33
N CYS A 6 -5.73 24.83 -0.75
CA CYS A 6 -4.49 24.16 -1.18
C CYS A 6 -3.85 24.89 -2.36
N THR A 7 -4.63 25.28 -3.36
CA THR A 7 -4.14 26.02 -4.54
C THR A 7 -3.56 27.38 -4.17
N ILE A 8 -4.28 28.16 -3.36
CA ILE A 8 -3.81 29.46 -2.87
C ILE A 8 -2.50 29.32 -2.09
N THR A 9 -2.44 28.34 -1.20
CA THR A 9 -1.23 28.06 -0.40
C THR A 9 -0.05 27.68 -1.30
N LYS A 10 -0.28 26.78 -2.26
CA LYS A 10 0.72 26.38 -3.25
C LYS A 10 1.26 27.58 -4.00
N ASP A 11 0.40 28.42 -4.57
CA ASP A 11 0.80 29.58 -5.37
C ASP A 11 1.61 30.60 -4.57
N LYS A 12 1.27 30.78 -3.29
CA LYS A 12 2.04 31.62 -2.38
C LYS A 12 3.46 31.06 -2.20
N TYR A 13 3.58 29.78 -1.83
CA TYR A 13 4.89 29.21 -1.50
C TYR A 13 5.77 28.95 -2.72
N ILE A 14 5.23 28.73 -3.92
CA ILE A 14 6.03 28.70 -5.16
C ILE A 14 6.83 29.98 -5.31
N LYS A 15 6.22 31.15 -5.11
CA LYS A 15 6.89 32.44 -5.20
C LYS A 15 7.96 32.61 -4.10
N GLU A 16 7.65 32.22 -2.89
CA GLU A 16 8.59 32.29 -1.76
C GLU A 16 9.81 31.39 -1.99
N PHE A 17 9.62 30.14 -2.43
CA PHE A 17 10.70 29.21 -2.75
C PHE A 17 11.56 29.74 -3.93
N GLN A 18 10.93 30.24 -4.99
CA GLN A 18 11.67 30.81 -6.11
C GLN A 18 12.56 31.97 -5.65
N ASN A 19 12.03 32.85 -4.82
CA ASN A 19 12.80 33.97 -4.28
C ASN A 19 13.95 33.51 -3.38
N LEU A 20 13.72 32.51 -2.54
CA LEU A 20 14.74 31.90 -1.68
C LEU A 20 15.87 31.29 -2.53
N PHE A 21 15.53 30.49 -3.52
CA PHE A 21 16.51 29.83 -4.38
C PHE A 21 17.35 30.84 -5.19
N LYS A 22 16.73 31.91 -5.68
CA LYS A 22 17.45 33.02 -6.33
C LYS A 22 18.45 33.72 -5.37
N ARG A 23 18.03 33.91 -4.08
CA ARG A 23 18.93 34.48 -3.05
C ARG A 23 20.07 33.56 -2.69
N LEU A 24 19.87 32.24 -2.73
CA LEU A 24 20.91 31.22 -2.50
C LEU A 24 21.85 31.07 -3.70
N GLY A 25 21.62 31.79 -4.80
CA GLY A 25 22.44 31.73 -6.00
C GLY A 25 22.25 30.44 -6.82
N ILE A 26 21.11 29.76 -6.67
CA ILE A 26 20.80 28.57 -7.49
C ILE A 26 20.60 29.02 -8.93
N SER A 27 21.44 28.49 -9.82
CA SER A 27 21.36 28.77 -11.26
C SER A 27 20.35 27.80 -11.90
N ALA A 28 19.27 28.36 -12.43
CA ALA A 28 18.23 27.65 -13.14
C ALA A 28 17.56 28.59 -14.17
N ASP A 29 16.97 28.02 -15.20
CA ASP A 29 16.07 28.74 -16.08
C ASP A 29 14.70 28.85 -15.42
N TRP A 30 14.43 30.00 -14.80
CA TRP A 30 13.22 30.24 -14.02
C TRP A 30 11.96 30.35 -14.87
N ASP A 31 12.10 30.55 -16.19
CA ASP A 31 10.97 30.60 -17.13
C ASP A 31 10.54 29.21 -17.61
N LEU A 32 11.39 28.17 -17.41
CA LEU A 32 11.09 26.79 -17.71
C LEU A 32 10.56 26.01 -16.49
N GLY A 33 10.16 26.70 -15.43
CA GLY A 33 9.62 26.08 -14.23
C GLY A 33 8.33 25.32 -14.49
N TYR A 34 8.13 24.23 -13.74
CA TYR A 34 6.85 23.54 -13.65
C TYR A 34 6.49 23.25 -12.19
N ASP A 35 5.23 23.03 -11.90
CA ASP A 35 4.77 22.45 -10.65
C ASP A 35 4.04 21.12 -10.90
N THR A 36 3.97 20.26 -9.87
CA THR A 36 3.45 18.90 -10.01
C THR A 36 1.92 18.83 -10.14
N ILE A 37 1.22 19.95 -10.01
CA ILE A 37 -0.25 20.02 -10.02
C ILE A 37 -0.81 21.01 -11.06
N ASN A 38 0.05 21.62 -11.88
CA ASN A 38 -0.43 22.45 -12.98
C ASN A 38 -1.08 21.62 -14.10
N GLU A 39 -1.64 22.28 -15.10
CA GLU A 39 -2.37 21.63 -16.19
C GLU A 39 -1.49 20.64 -16.96
N LEU A 40 -0.28 21.04 -17.36
CA LEU A 40 0.67 20.17 -18.07
C LEU A 40 1.05 18.94 -17.25
N SER A 41 1.40 19.13 -15.97
CA SER A 41 1.82 18.03 -15.10
C SER A 41 0.69 17.03 -14.85
N ARG A 42 -0.54 17.52 -14.66
CA ARG A 42 -1.74 16.67 -14.56
C ARG A 42 -1.97 15.88 -15.84
N LYS A 43 -1.90 16.55 -17.00
CA LYS A 43 -2.06 15.94 -18.31
C LYS A 43 -1.04 14.84 -18.57
N VAL A 44 0.24 15.10 -18.35
CA VAL A 44 1.32 14.11 -18.52
C VAL A 44 1.17 12.93 -17.56
N SER A 45 0.82 13.19 -16.31
CA SER A 45 0.59 12.12 -15.31
C SER A 45 -0.58 11.22 -15.70
N GLN A 46 -1.70 11.80 -16.12
CA GLN A 46 -2.87 11.07 -16.57
C GLN A 46 -2.61 10.30 -17.87
N ARG A 47 -1.91 10.90 -18.83
CA ARG A 47 -1.48 10.26 -20.09
C ARG A 47 -0.60 9.03 -19.79
N SER A 48 0.40 9.19 -18.90
CA SER A 48 1.25 8.10 -18.46
C SER A 48 0.44 6.95 -17.85
N PHE A 49 -0.53 7.26 -17.01
CA PHE A 49 -1.40 6.26 -16.42
C PHE A 49 -2.24 5.52 -17.46
N ILE A 50 -2.90 6.24 -18.37
CA ILE A 50 -3.72 5.65 -19.43
C ILE A 50 -2.89 4.75 -20.36
N ASP A 51 -1.66 5.16 -20.70
CA ASP A 51 -0.74 4.34 -21.49
C ASP A 51 -0.43 3.01 -20.78
N LEU A 52 -0.17 3.05 -19.45
CA LEU A 52 0.05 1.85 -18.68
C LEU A 52 -1.21 0.97 -18.56
N VAL A 53 -2.39 1.54 -18.46
CA VAL A 53 -3.67 0.79 -18.50
C VAL A 53 -3.82 0.08 -19.84
N LYS A 54 -3.59 0.77 -20.95
CA LYS A 54 -3.65 0.18 -22.31
C LYS A 54 -2.62 -0.94 -22.53
N LYS A 55 -1.46 -0.84 -21.90
CA LYS A 55 -0.40 -1.85 -21.92
C LYS A 55 -0.65 -3.00 -20.93
N GLY A 56 -1.71 -2.95 -20.13
CA GLY A 56 -1.97 -3.92 -19.06
C GLY A 56 -0.98 -3.89 -17.89
N LYS A 57 -0.23 -2.77 -17.76
CA LYS A 57 0.78 -2.57 -16.73
C LYS A 57 0.28 -1.74 -15.55
N ALA A 58 -0.84 -1.05 -15.69
CA ALA A 58 -1.62 -0.53 -14.59
C ALA A 58 -2.96 -1.25 -14.52
N TYR A 59 -3.33 -1.73 -13.33
CA TYR A 59 -4.52 -2.53 -13.12
C TYR A 59 -5.19 -2.20 -11.78
N ARG A 60 -6.50 -2.42 -11.69
CA ARG A 60 -7.26 -2.30 -10.45
C ARG A 60 -7.57 -3.67 -9.89
N LYS A 61 -7.31 -3.86 -8.61
CA LYS A 61 -7.58 -5.13 -7.93
C LYS A 61 -7.99 -4.90 -6.48
N GLU A 62 -8.99 -5.66 -6.03
CA GLU A 62 -9.31 -5.77 -4.62
C GLU A 62 -8.39 -6.82 -3.99
N MET A 63 -7.56 -6.39 -3.07
CA MET A 63 -6.59 -7.22 -2.36
C MET A 63 -6.19 -6.58 -1.04
N PRO A 64 -5.53 -7.31 -0.15
CA PRO A 64 -4.95 -6.73 1.06
C PRO A 64 -3.99 -5.58 0.73
N VAL A 65 -4.16 -4.45 1.39
CA VAL A 65 -3.34 -3.25 1.18
C VAL A 65 -2.94 -2.66 2.52
N LEU A 66 -1.73 -2.11 2.58
CA LEU A 66 -1.26 -1.30 3.70
C LEU A 66 -2.14 -0.05 3.80
N TRP A 67 -2.67 0.19 4.97
CA TRP A 67 -3.68 1.22 5.21
C TRP A 67 -3.35 2.04 6.46
N CYS A 68 -3.44 3.34 6.34
CA CYS A 68 -3.37 4.23 7.49
C CYS A 68 -4.78 4.58 7.97
N PRO A 69 -5.23 4.07 9.14
CA PRO A 69 -6.58 4.33 9.64
C PRO A 69 -6.79 5.80 10.07
N CYS A 70 -5.73 6.50 10.44
CA CYS A 70 -5.77 7.93 10.77
C CYS A 70 -5.97 8.80 9.52
N CYS A 71 -5.19 8.56 8.47
CA CYS A 71 -5.31 9.30 7.21
C CYS A 71 -6.42 8.74 6.31
N GLN A 72 -6.96 7.57 6.62
CA GLN A 72 -7.97 6.83 5.86
C GLN A 72 -7.59 6.67 4.38
N THR A 73 -6.36 6.22 4.15
CA THR A 73 -5.82 6.04 2.80
C THR A 73 -4.87 4.86 2.74
N SER A 74 -4.81 4.23 1.56
CA SER A 74 -3.75 3.28 1.24
C SER A 74 -2.39 3.96 1.22
N ILE A 75 -1.34 3.20 1.49
CA ILE A 75 0.05 3.63 1.44
C ILE A 75 0.89 2.62 0.67
N ALA A 76 2.01 3.08 0.12
CA ALA A 76 2.99 2.21 -0.53
C ALA A 76 4.04 1.72 0.48
N GLN A 77 4.72 0.62 0.17
CA GLN A 77 5.81 0.08 1.00
C GLN A 77 6.89 1.12 1.32
N ALA A 78 7.15 2.05 0.41
CA ALA A 78 8.14 3.09 0.58
C ALA A 78 7.77 4.17 1.62
N GLU A 79 6.49 4.27 2.02
CA GLU A 79 5.97 5.21 3.01
C GLU A 79 5.92 4.63 4.43
N LEU A 80 6.49 3.42 4.62
CA LEU A 80 6.58 2.77 5.92
C LEU A 80 7.82 3.24 6.69
N GLU A 81 7.62 3.49 7.98
CA GLU A 81 8.64 3.63 8.99
C GLU A 81 8.43 2.60 10.10
N ASN A 82 9.49 2.24 10.81
CA ASN A 82 9.40 1.34 11.95
C ASN A 82 9.55 2.12 13.25
N LYS A 83 8.72 1.77 14.23
CA LYS A 83 8.73 2.37 15.57
C LYS A 83 8.65 1.28 16.63
N ASP A 84 9.51 1.35 17.63
CA ASP A 84 9.44 0.45 18.78
C ASP A 84 8.32 0.89 19.73
N VAL A 85 7.47 -0.07 20.08
CA VAL A 85 6.32 0.13 20.98
C VAL A 85 6.31 -0.90 22.08
N LYS A 86 5.82 -0.47 23.26
CA LYS A 86 5.56 -1.36 24.39
C LYS A 86 4.17 -1.97 24.25
N SER A 87 4.08 -3.28 24.33
CA SER A 87 2.86 -4.04 24.17
C SER A 87 2.84 -5.24 25.12
N TYR A 88 1.89 -6.14 24.93
CA TYR A 88 1.79 -7.37 25.68
C TYR A 88 1.71 -8.58 24.73
N PHE A 89 2.43 -9.62 25.04
CA PHE A 89 2.18 -10.96 24.51
C PHE A 89 1.12 -11.62 25.39
N ASN A 90 -0.05 -11.86 24.81
CA ASN A 90 -1.16 -12.53 25.46
C ASN A 90 -1.14 -14.01 25.06
N TYR A 91 -1.02 -14.89 26.05
CA TYR A 91 -1.00 -16.33 25.89
C TYR A 91 -2.42 -16.86 26.08
N ILE A 92 -2.99 -17.44 25.03
CA ILE A 92 -4.42 -17.75 24.92
C ILE A 92 -4.58 -19.24 24.60
N ASN A 93 -5.46 -19.93 25.30
CA ASN A 93 -5.80 -21.33 25.05
C ASN A 93 -6.82 -21.45 23.91
N PHE A 94 -6.40 -22.05 22.81
CA PHE A 94 -7.26 -22.68 21.79
C PHE A 94 -7.53 -24.12 22.16
N SER A 95 -8.53 -24.76 21.55
CA SER A 95 -8.83 -26.15 21.82
C SER A 95 -8.63 -27.03 20.58
N VAL A 96 -7.89 -28.14 20.72
CA VAL A 96 -7.69 -29.17 19.69
C VAL A 96 -7.98 -30.51 20.32
N ASP A 97 -8.97 -31.26 19.82
CA ASP A 97 -9.39 -32.56 20.37
C ASP A 97 -9.64 -32.51 21.90
N ASN A 98 -10.26 -31.45 22.41
CA ASN A 98 -10.51 -31.14 23.82
C ASN A 98 -9.23 -30.98 24.68
N LYS A 99 -8.10 -30.65 24.06
CA LYS A 99 -6.86 -30.29 24.73
C LYS A 99 -6.50 -28.87 24.45
N ASP A 100 -5.87 -28.21 25.40
CA ASP A 100 -5.40 -26.84 25.23
C ASP A 100 -4.22 -26.76 24.27
N LEU A 101 -4.29 -25.76 23.34
CA LEU A 101 -3.19 -25.37 22.50
C LEU A 101 -2.92 -23.87 22.77
N GLU A 102 -1.82 -23.58 23.47
CA GLU A 102 -1.44 -22.22 23.84
C GLU A 102 -0.85 -21.45 22.66
N ILE A 103 -1.41 -20.30 22.35
CA ILE A 103 -0.96 -19.39 21.29
C ILE A 103 -0.66 -18.03 21.90
N ALA A 104 0.51 -17.45 21.57
CA ALA A 104 0.91 -16.13 21.99
C ALA A 104 0.63 -15.09 20.90
N THR A 105 -0.10 -14.01 21.23
CA THR A 105 -0.41 -12.93 20.29
C THR A 105 -0.29 -11.55 20.91
N THR A 106 0.15 -10.57 20.13
CA THR A 106 0.11 -9.14 20.49
C THR A 106 -1.20 -8.48 20.10
N ARG A 107 -2.01 -9.16 19.26
CA ARG A 107 -3.23 -8.63 18.65
C ARG A 107 -4.45 -9.54 18.90
N PRO A 108 -4.88 -9.73 20.16
CA PRO A 108 -6.00 -10.59 20.48
C PRO A 108 -7.34 -10.11 19.89
N GLU A 109 -7.47 -8.81 19.56
CA GLU A 109 -8.63 -8.24 18.89
C GLU A 109 -8.91 -8.85 17.50
N PHE A 110 -7.93 -9.53 16.89
CA PHE A 110 -8.10 -10.23 15.62
C PHE A 110 -8.60 -11.67 15.75
N LEU A 111 -8.83 -12.20 16.94
CA LEU A 111 -9.35 -13.58 17.14
C LEU A 111 -10.58 -13.89 16.29
N GLY A 112 -11.52 -12.94 16.16
CA GLY A 112 -12.70 -13.09 15.31
C GLY A 112 -12.39 -13.29 13.82
N GLY A 113 -11.23 -12.83 13.38
CA GLY A 113 -10.70 -12.98 12.03
C GLY A 113 -9.76 -14.16 11.82
N CYS A 114 -9.55 -14.99 12.84
CA CYS A 114 -8.70 -16.16 12.71
C CYS A 114 -9.26 -17.14 11.66
N VAL A 115 -8.39 -17.56 10.72
CA VAL A 115 -8.74 -18.44 9.59
C VAL A 115 -7.87 -19.68 9.51
N ALA A 116 -6.69 -19.67 10.14
CA ALA A 116 -5.79 -20.84 10.25
C ALA A 116 -4.86 -20.68 11.45
N ILE A 117 -4.24 -21.76 11.85
CA ILE A 117 -3.12 -21.80 12.78
C ILE A 117 -1.93 -22.39 12.04
N PHE A 118 -0.75 -21.80 12.25
CA PHE A 118 0.48 -22.26 11.66
C PHE A 118 1.46 -22.74 12.70
N VAL A 119 2.16 -23.85 12.38
CA VAL A 119 3.23 -24.46 13.16
C VAL A 119 4.42 -24.76 12.25
N ASN A 120 5.62 -24.75 12.80
CA ASN A 120 6.79 -25.15 12.01
C ASN A 120 6.83 -26.67 11.84
N PRO A 121 7.03 -27.21 10.61
CA PRO A 121 7.07 -28.67 10.37
C PRO A 121 8.22 -29.37 11.11
N ASN A 122 9.26 -28.62 11.50
CA ASN A 122 10.42 -29.13 12.24
C ASN A 122 10.25 -29.03 13.76
N ASP A 123 9.11 -28.51 14.25
CA ASP A 123 8.82 -28.46 15.69
C ASP A 123 8.14 -29.72 16.16
N GLU A 124 8.91 -30.59 16.83
CA GLU A 124 8.43 -31.90 17.34
C GLU A 124 7.22 -31.75 18.29
N ARG A 125 7.05 -30.62 18.97
CA ARG A 125 5.96 -30.38 19.92
C ARG A 125 4.58 -30.40 19.27
N TYR A 126 4.50 -30.05 18.00
CA TYR A 126 3.22 -29.80 17.30
C TYR A 126 3.02 -30.64 16.04
N LYS A 127 3.95 -31.55 15.71
CA LYS A 127 3.85 -32.41 14.52
C LYS A 127 2.53 -33.21 14.45
N ASP A 128 2.07 -33.75 15.57
CA ASP A 128 0.83 -34.53 15.64
C ASP A 128 -0.44 -33.67 15.50
N LEU A 129 -0.31 -32.36 15.51
CA LEU A 129 -1.41 -31.39 15.32
C LEU A 129 -1.62 -30.98 13.88
N ILE A 130 -0.62 -31.18 13.01
CA ILE A 130 -0.68 -30.79 11.60
C ILE A 130 -1.83 -31.55 10.92
N GLY A 131 -2.69 -30.79 10.20
CA GLY A 131 -3.87 -31.29 9.52
C GLY A 131 -5.11 -31.45 10.41
N LYS A 132 -4.99 -31.22 11.73
CA LYS A 132 -6.13 -31.17 12.64
C LYS A 132 -6.83 -29.80 12.59
N THR A 133 -7.90 -29.69 13.34
CA THR A 133 -8.72 -28.49 13.46
C THR A 133 -8.66 -27.96 14.88
N ALA A 134 -8.47 -26.67 15.03
CA ALA A 134 -8.52 -25.97 16.32
C ALA A 134 -9.79 -25.12 16.44
N THR A 135 -10.30 -25.01 17.65
CA THR A 135 -11.41 -24.11 18.00
C THR A 135 -10.87 -22.78 18.49
N VAL A 136 -11.28 -21.70 17.84
CA VAL A 136 -10.90 -20.32 18.23
C VAL A 136 -11.68 -19.93 19.48
N PRO A 137 -11.01 -19.50 20.57
CA PRO A 137 -11.66 -19.09 21.81
C PRO A 137 -12.59 -17.87 21.59
N LEU A 138 -13.64 -17.78 22.40
CA LEU A 138 -14.73 -16.77 22.34
C LEU A 138 -15.63 -16.84 21.10
N TYR A 139 -15.12 -17.24 19.95
CA TYR A 139 -15.84 -17.24 18.66
C TYR A 139 -16.29 -18.63 18.21
N ASN A 140 -15.71 -19.71 18.77
CA ASN A 140 -16.02 -21.11 18.45
C ASN A 140 -15.85 -21.49 16.96
N ASN A 141 -15.16 -20.69 16.17
CA ASN A 141 -14.82 -21.00 14.79
C ASN A 141 -13.82 -22.16 14.75
N GLN A 142 -14.01 -23.06 13.78
CA GLN A 142 -13.07 -24.16 13.50
C GLN A 142 -12.09 -23.71 12.44
N VAL A 143 -10.79 -23.85 12.69
CA VAL A 143 -9.72 -23.45 11.78
C VAL A 143 -8.68 -24.55 11.62
N PRO A 144 -8.11 -24.75 10.41
CA PRO A 144 -7.10 -25.80 10.18
C PRO A 144 -5.76 -25.42 10.82
N ILE A 145 -4.99 -26.46 11.22
CA ILE A 145 -3.59 -26.34 11.63
C ILE A 145 -2.72 -26.74 10.44
N ILE A 146 -1.91 -25.83 9.95
CA ILE A 146 -1.09 -25.94 8.73
C ILE A 146 0.39 -25.85 9.11
N ALA A 147 1.24 -26.60 8.40
CA ALA A 147 2.70 -26.52 8.57
C ALA A 147 3.30 -25.49 7.63
N ASP A 148 4.16 -24.61 8.15
CA ASP A 148 4.93 -23.64 7.35
C ASP A 148 6.27 -23.32 8.03
N GLU A 149 7.36 -23.35 7.27
CA GLU A 149 8.72 -23.09 7.76
C GLU A 149 8.95 -21.62 8.18
N LYS A 150 8.10 -20.69 7.76
CA LYS A 150 8.15 -19.28 8.18
C LYS A 150 7.83 -19.08 9.66
N VAL A 151 7.23 -20.08 10.32
CA VAL A 151 6.95 -20.01 11.76
C VAL A 151 8.25 -20.16 12.55
N ALA A 152 8.60 -19.15 13.35
CA ALA A 152 9.76 -19.19 14.25
C ALA A 152 9.44 -20.07 15.47
N ILE A 153 10.19 -21.17 15.64
CA ILE A 153 9.99 -22.17 16.69
C ILE A 153 10.18 -21.59 18.10
N ASP A 154 11.07 -20.61 18.23
CA ASP A 154 11.49 -19.99 19.49
C ASP A 154 10.74 -18.69 19.81
N LYS A 155 9.83 -18.23 18.96
CA LYS A 155 9.04 -17.02 19.19
C LYS A 155 7.69 -17.35 19.82
N GLY A 156 7.41 -16.78 21.00
CA GLY A 156 6.18 -17.06 21.74
C GLY A 156 6.07 -18.53 22.11
N THR A 157 5.01 -19.20 21.65
CA THR A 157 4.82 -20.65 21.84
C THR A 157 5.33 -21.47 20.67
N GLY A 158 5.73 -20.88 19.55
CA GLY A 158 6.01 -21.57 18.29
C GLY A 158 4.75 -21.90 17.49
N VAL A 159 3.59 -21.42 17.94
CA VAL A 159 2.31 -21.55 17.26
C VAL A 159 1.76 -20.16 16.93
N VAL A 160 1.35 -19.95 15.69
CA VAL A 160 0.89 -18.64 15.22
C VAL A 160 -0.54 -18.73 14.70
N MET A 161 -1.42 -17.88 15.20
CA MET A 161 -2.73 -17.68 14.58
C MET A 161 -2.62 -16.78 13.36
N CYS A 162 -3.16 -17.19 12.23
CA CYS A 162 -3.31 -16.36 11.03
C CYS A 162 -4.68 -15.69 11.04
N CYS A 163 -4.68 -14.39 11.06
CA CYS A 163 -5.90 -13.59 11.03
C CYS A 163 -5.87 -12.69 9.80
N THR A 164 -7.00 -12.47 9.16
CA THR A 164 -7.05 -11.67 7.93
C THR A 164 -7.48 -10.21 8.21
N PHE A 165 -6.52 -9.26 8.42
CA PHE A 165 -5.05 -9.45 8.37
C PHE A 165 -4.43 -8.81 9.59
N GLY A 166 -3.60 -9.54 10.34
CA GLY A 166 -2.88 -9.01 11.49
C GLY A 166 -1.54 -8.38 11.11
N ASP A 167 -0.83 -9.01 10.15
CA ASP A 167 0.47 -8.53 9.65
C ASP A 167 0.73 -8.94 8.19
N GLN A 168 1.95 -8.67 7.68
CA GLN A 168 2.35 -9.02 6.32
C GLN A 168 2.47 -10.54 6.11
N THR A 169 2.84 -11.30 7.13
CA THR A 169 2.93 -12.76 7.04
C THR A 169 1.57 -13.38 6.81
N ASP A 170 0.54 -12.84 7.46
CA ASP A 170 -0.86 -13.24 7.24
C ASP A 170 -1.30 -13.04 5.78
N MET A 171 -0.85 -11.95 5.12
CA MET A 171 -1.12 -11.72 3.69
C MET A 171 -0.43 -12.75 2.80
N GLU A 172 0.83 -13.08 3.11
CA GLU A 172 1.60 -14.10 2.38
C GLU A 172 0.90 -15.46 2.50
N TRP A 173 0.54 -15.89 3.71
CA TRP A 173 -0.17 -17.14 3.96
C TRP A 173 -1.57 -17.17 3.34
N GLN A 174 -2.31 -16.06 3.41
CA GLN A 174 -3.62 -15.99 2.77
C GLN A 174 -3.51 -16.27 1.26
N LYS A 175 -2.51 -15.70 0.59
CA LYS A 175 -2.28 -15.90 -0.84
C LYS A 175 -1.78 -17.30 -1.15
N GLU A 176 -0.80 -17.81 -0.39
CA GLU A 176 -0.14 -19.10 -0.62
C GLU A 176 -1.09 -20.29 -0.38
N TYR A 177 -1.86 -20.22 0.70
CA TYR A 177 -2.80 -21.28 1.09
C TYR A 177 -4.25 -21.01 0.68
N ASN A 178 -4.50 -19.94 -0.06
CA ASN A 178 -5.84 -19.49 -0.50
C ASN A 178 -6.86 -19.45 0.68
N LEU A 179 -6.45 -18.88 1.80
CA LEU A 179 -7.28 -18.79 2.99
C LEU A 179 -8.44 -17.81 2.81
N PRO A 180 -9.60 -18.03 3.45
CA PRO A 180 -10.72 -17.12 3.38
C PRO A 180 -10.37 -15.77 4.01
N ILE A 181 -10.96 -14.69 3.48
CA ILE A 181 -10.78 -13.33 4.02
C ILE A 181 -11.98 -13.00 4.91
N LYS A 182 -11.72 -12.72 6.20
CA LYS A 182 -12.70 -12.19 7.15
C LYS A 182 -12.38 -10.72 7.43
N LYS A 183 -13.30 -9.82 7.12
CA LYS A 183 -13.10 -8.37 7.37
C LYS A 183 -13.27 -8.06 8.85
N VAL A 184 -12.16 -7.87 9.57
CA VAL A 184 -12.16 -7.50 11.00
C VAL A 184 -12.11 -6.00 11.20
N MET A 185 -11.40 -5.29 10.32
CA MET A 185 -11.14 -3.86 10.45
C MET A 185 -11.84 -3.04 9.38
N GLN A 186 -12.36 -1.86 9.78
CA GLN A 186 -12.88 -0.83 8.87
C GLN A 186 -11.80 0.20 8.51
N ALA A 187 -12.07 1.01 7.50
CA ALA A 187 -11.13 2.01 6.99
C ALA A 187 -10.75 3.10 8.02
N ASP A 188 -11.62 3.38 8.98
CA ASP A 188 -11.38 4.34 10.07
C ASP A 188 -10.65 3.75 11.28
N GLY A 189 -10.22 2.47 11.19
CA GLY A 189 -9.52 1.75 12.26
C GLY A 189 -10.45 1.23 13.37
N THR A 190 -11.76 1.26 13.15
CA THR A 190 -12.70 0.57 14.05
C THR A 190 -12.88 -0.89 13.64
N ILE A 191 -13.23 -1.72 14.57
CA ILE A 191 -13.57 -3.13 14.31
C ILE A 191 -14.91 -3.19 13.55
N ASN A 192 -14.99 -4.07 12.56
CA ASN A 192 -16.21 -4.29 11.78
C ASN A 192 -17.38 -4.68 12.71
N LEU A 193 -18.55 -4.08 12.45
CA LEU A 193 -19.77 -4.29 13.26
C LEU A 193 -20.19 -5.76 13.35
N ASP A 194 -19.87 -6.57 12.34
CA ASP A 194 -20.21 -8.00 12.29
C ASP A 194 -19.32 -8.87 13.21
N VAL A 195 -18.23 -8.31 13.77
CA VAL A 195 -17.37 -9.03 14.72
C VAL A 195 -18.04 -9.00 16.10
N ALA A 196 -18.48 -10.17 16.56
CA ALA A 196 -19.08 -10.30 17.87
C ALA A 196 -18.18 -9.76 19.00
N ILE A 197 -18.78 -9.32 20.09
CA ILE A 197 -18.12 -8.81 21.32
C ILE A 197 -17.53 -7.40 21.18
N ILE A 198 -16.84 -7.10 20.06
CA ILE A 198 -16.02 -5.89 19.90
C ILE A 198 -16.40 -5.02 18.69
N GLY A 199 -17.45 -5.38 17.95
CA GLY A 199 -17.88 -4.63 16.76
C GLY A 199 -18.09 -3.14 17.03
N GLY A 200 -17.55 -2.28 16.17
CA GLY A 200 -17.61 -0.81 16.27
C GLY A 200 -16.61 -0.18 17.24
N MET A 201 -15.83 -0.96 17.99
CA MET A 201 -14.83 -0.43 18.92
C MET A 201 -13.54 0.00 18.17
N LYS A 202 -12.80 0.96 18.73
CA LYS A 202 -11.45 1.24 18.31
C LYS A 202 -10.50 0.10 18.70
N THR A 203 -9.44 -0.11 17.92
CA THR A 203 -8.50 -1.23 18.07
C THR A 203 -8.01 -1.43 19.50
N LEU A 204 -7.59 -0.37 20.19
CA LEU A 204 -7.07 -0.48 21.57
C LEU A 204 -8.16 -0.88 22.58
N ASP A 205 -9.38 -0.30 22.45
CA ASP A 205 -10.51 -0.64 23.31
C ASP A 205 -10.96 -2.07 23.06
N ALA A 206 -10.99 -2.50 21.80
CA ALA A 206 -11.30 -3.87 21.40
C ALA A 206 -10.31 -4.87 21.97
N ARG A 207 -9.00 -4.57 21.92
CA ARG A 207 -7.92 -5.37 22.52
C ARG A 207 -8.14 -5.57 24.01
N MET A 208 -8.37 -4.49 24.74
CA MET A 208 -8.65 -4.56 26.19
C MET A 208 -9.89 -5.41 26.48
N LYS A 209 -10.96 -5.21 25.70
CA LYS A 209 -12.22 -5.94 25.86
C LYS A 209 -12.04 -7.45 25.62
N ILE A 210 -11.34 -7.85 24.58
CA ILE A 210 -11.05 -9.27 24.31
C ILE A 210 -10.22 -9.91 25.43
N VAL A 211 -9.19 -9.22 25.92
CA VAL A 211 -8.37 -9.71 27.05
C VAL A 211 -9.24 -9.90 28.30
N GLU A 212 -10.13 -8.95 28.61
CA GLU A 212 -11.10 -9.07 29.72
C GLU A 212 -12.00 -10.31 29.57
N GLU A 213 -12.57 -10.54 28.38
CA GLU A 213 -13.46 -11.67 28.13
C GLU A 213 -12.73 -13.03 28.19
N LEU A 214 -11.50 -13.09 27.65
CA LEU A 214 -10.64 -14.27 27.77
C LEU A 214 -10.31 -14.59 29.23
N GLN A 215 -10.02 -13.56 30.04
CA GLN A 215 -9.74 -13.71 31.45
C GLN A 215 -10.97 -14.22 32.24
N LYS A 216 -12.16 -13.68 31.96
CA LYS A 216 -13.42 -14.11 32.59
C LYS A 216 -13.74 -15.58 32.33
N GLN A 217 -13.40 -16.09 31.14
CA GLN A 217 -13.64 -17.47 30.75
C GLN A 217 -12.49 -18.43 31.08
N GLY A 218 -11.41 -17.93 31.72
CA GLY A 218 -10.23 -18.75 32.05
C GLY A 218 -9.41 -19.20 30.83
N LEU A 219 -9.55 -18.50 29.70
CA LEU A 219 -8.87 -18.79 28.45
C LEU A 219 -7.57 -17.99 28.25
N LEU A 220 -7.35 -16.94 29.05
CA LEU A 220 -6.10 -16.21 29.12
C LEU A 220 -5.16 -16.86 30.15
N VAL A 221 -4.04 -17.41 29.69
CA VAL A 221 -3.03 -18.05 30.57
C VAL A 221 -2.20 -17.00 31.29
N LYS A 222 -1.65 -16.05 30.54
CA LYS A 222 -0.82 -14.94 31.04
C LYS A 222 -0.70 -13.81 30.02
N SER A 223 -0.25 -12.64 30.49
CA SER A 223 0.16 -11.51 29.63
C SER A 223 1.55 -11.05 30.03
N GLU A 224 2.49 -11.05 29.10
CA GLU A 224 3.88 -10.63 29.31
C GLU A 224 4.16 -9.33 28.60
N LYS A 225 4.81 -8.39 29.28
CA LYS A 225 5.24 -7.11 28.65
C LYS A 225 6.37 -7.39 27.67
N ILE A 226 6.23 -6.83 26.48
CA ILE A 226 7.24 -6.89 25.43
C ILE A 226 7.48 -5.52 24.83
N GLU A 227 8.63 -5.37 24.19
CA GLU A 227 8.93 -4.25 23.29
C GLU A 227 9.20 -4.84 21.91
N HIS A 228 8.49 -4.34 20.90
CA HIS A 228 8.62 -4.82 19.54
C HIS A 228 8.42 -3.69 18.52
N SER A 229 8.99 -3.87 17.33
CA SER A 229 8.88 -2.92 16.24
C SER A 229 7.54 -3.07 15.52
N VAL A 230 6.86 -1.97 15.25
CA VAL A 230 5.64 -1.90 14.45
C VAL A 230 5.84 -0.97 13.26
N SER A 231 5.18 -1.26 12.15
CA SER A 231 5.18 -0.36 10.99
C SER A 231 4.23 0.80 11.21
N THR A 232 4.69 2.01 10.90
CA THR A 232 3.94 3.25 11.01
C THR A 232 3.96 4.02 9.69
N HIS A 233 3.00 4.92 9.51
CA HIS A 233 2.94 5.82 8.36
C HIS A 233 3.89 7.00 8.57
N GLU A 234 4.85 7.23 7.68
CA GLU A 234 5.87 8.29 7.76
C GLU A 234 5.30 9.69 8.02
N ARG A 235 4.08 9.98 7.55
CA ARG A 235 3.48 11.31 7.64
C ARG A 235 2.79 11.61 8.96
N CYS A 236 2.19 10.61 9.61
CA CYS A 236 1.40 10.83 10.82
C CYS A 236 1.85 10.00 12.02
N GLY A 237 2.81 9.07 11.83
CA GLY A 237 3.35 8.21 12.88
C GLY A 237 2.37 7.18 13.45
N ASN A 238 1.17 7.02 12.85
CA ASN A 238 0.20 6.02 13.27
C ASN A 238 0.59 4.62 12.79
N GLU A 239 0.29 3.63 13.60
CA GLU A 239 0.42 2.21 13.24
C GLU A 239 -0.41 1.91 11.99
N ILE A 240 0.14 1.06 11.12
CA ILE A 240 -0.46 0.64 9.87
C ILE A 240 -1.33 -0.58 10.13
N GLU A 241 -2.46 -0.59 9.49
CA GLU A 241 -3.35 -1.74 9.40
C GLU A 241 -3.33 -2.33 8.00
N ILE A 242 -3.88 -3.53 7.85
CA ILE A 242 -4.06 -4.16 6.56
C ILE A 242 -5.54 -4.38 6.33
N ILE A 243 -6.08 -3.78 5.27
CA ILE A 243 -7.47 -3.95 4.89
C ILE A 243 -7.60 -4.46 3.46
N ASN A 244 -8.67 -5.19 3.17
CA ASN A 244 -9.00 -5.57 1.80
C ASN A 244 -9.74 -4.42 1.11
N SER A 245 -9.13 -3.85 0.07
CA SER A 245 -9.68 -2.69 -0.62
C SER A 245 -9.30 -2.69 -2.10
N PRO A 246 -10.20 -2.24 -2.99
CA PRO A 246 -9.87 -2.08 -4.40
C PRO A 246 -8.96 -0.87 -4.61
N GLN A 247 -7.76 -1.10 -5.13
CA GLN A 247 -6.76 -0.09 -5.39
C GLN A 247 -6.18 -0.22 -6.81
N TRP A 248 -5.57 0.86 -7.32
CA TRP A 248 -4.79 0.85 -8.54
C TRP A 248 -3.34 0.51 -8.27
N TYR A 249 -2.78 -0.38 -9.08
CA TYR A 249 -1.41 -0.86 -8.99
C TYR A 249 -0.68 -0.67 -10.31
N ILE A 250 0.64 -0.49 -10.25
CA ILE A 250 1.55 -0.68 -11.38
C ILE A 250 2.33 -1.96 -11.14
N ASP A 251 2.34 -2.84 -12.14
CA ASP A 251 3.13 -4.07 -12.17
C ASP A 251 4.62 -3.70 -12.12
N ILE A 252 5.31 -4.03 -11.04
CA ILE A 252 6.75 -3.82 -10.88
C ILE A 252 7.49 -5.12 -10.62
N LEU A 253 6.77 -6.14 -10.17
CA LEU A 253 7.39 -7.43 -9.86
C LEU A 253 7.79 -8.18 -11.14
N SER A 254 7.03 -8.03 -12.22
CA SER A 254 7.33 -8.72 -13.49
C SER A 254 8.55 -8.18 -14.22
N ILE A 255 9.04 -6.99 -13.85
CA ILE A 255 10.18 -6.32 -14.50
C ILE A 255 11.40 -6.15 -13.57
N LYS A 256 11.51 -6.98 -12.53
CA LYS A 256 12.65 -6.88 -11.58
C LYS A 256 13.99 -7.02 -12.26
N ASP A 257 14.11 -7.93 -13.22
CA ASP A 257 15.37 -8.17 -13.95
C ASP A 257 15.76 -6.96 -14.82
N GLU A 258 14.77 -6.32 -15.45
CA GLU A 258 14.98 -5.09 -16.23
C GLU A 258 15.37 -3.92 -15.32
N LEU A 259 14.78 -3.82 -14.13
CA LEU A 259 15.11 -2.81 -13.14
C LEU A 259 16.54 -2.98 -12.60
N ILE A 260 17.01 -4.22 -12.43
CA ILE A 260 18.38 -4.53 -12.03
C ILE A 260 19.34 -4.13 -13.16
N LYS A 261 19.05 -4.48 -14.42
CA LYS A 261 19.87 -4.10 -15.58
C LYS A 261 19.95 -2.59 -15.75
N ALA A 262 18.84 -1.87 -15.59
CA ALA A 262 18.83 -0.40 -15.68
C ALA A 262 19.80 0.25 -14.69
N ALA A 263 20.04 -0.36 -13.53
CA ALA A 263 21.02 0.14 -12.57
C ALA A 263 22.46 0.13 -13.10
N ASP A 264 22.78 -0.78 -14.04
CA ASP A 264 24.11 -0.88 -14.66
C ASP A 264 24.34 0.21 -15.71
N GLU A 265 23.27 0.78 -16.27
CA GLU A 265 23.33 1.84 -17.28
C GLU A 265 23.42 3.24 -16.67
N ILE A 266 23.23 3.37 -15.36
CA ILE A 266 23.25 4.64 -14.63
C ILE A 266 24.62 4.85 -13.97
N ASN A 267 25.19 6.05 -14.16
CA ASN A 267 26.38 6.48 -13.42
C ASN A 267 25.98 6.98 -12.03
N TRP A 268 26.25 6.19 -11.00
CA TRP A 268 25.92 6.50 -9.61
C TRP A 268 27.02 7.33 -8.94
N HIS A 269 26.65 8.41 -8.28
CA HIS A 269 27.56 9.27 -7.52
C HIS A 269 27.03 9.58 -6.12
N PRO A 270 27.62 9.00 -5.04
CA PRO A 270 28.71 8.02 -5.07
C PRO A 270 28.22 6.64 -5.54
N GLU A 271 29.12 5.83 -6.07
CA GLU A 271 28.84 4.50 -6.62
C GLU A 271 28.12 3.57 -5.62
N SER A 272 28.41 3.71 -4.33
CA SER A 272 27.77 2.95 -3.25
C SER A 272 26.22 3.10 -3.20
N MET A 273 25.66 4.14 -3.80
CA MET A 273 24.21 4.35 -3.86
C MET A 273 23.51 3.36 -4.78
N LYS A 274 24.21 2.74 -5.72
CA LYS A 274 23.71 1.62 -6.53
C LYS A 274 23.28 0.44 -5.65
N THR A 275 24.04 0.12 -4.62
CA THR A 275 23.69 -0.96 -3.68
C THR A 275 22.33 -0.70 -3.02
N ARG A 276 22.06 0.54 -2.58
CA ARG A 276 20.75 0.89 -2.01
C ARG A 276 19.59 0.68 -2.98
N TYR A 277 19.79 1.01 -4.24
CA TYR A 277 18.79 0.77 -5.28
C TYR A 277 18.58 -0.73 -5.51
N LEU A 278 19.64 -1.50 -5.65
CA LEU A 278 19.57 -2.95 -5.87
C LEU A 278 18.96 -3.68 -4.67
N ASP A 279 19.32 -3.30 -3.44
CA ASP A 279 18.70 -3.85 -2.23
C ASP A 279 17.19 -3.58 -2.21
N TRP A 280 16.76 -2.38 -2.60
CA TRP A 280 15.35 -2.06 -2.71
C TRP A 280 14.64 -2.94 -3.75
N VAL A 281 15.17 -3.04 -4.97
CA VAL A 281 14.58 -3.86 -6.04
C VAL A 281 14.50 -5.33 -5.64
N ASN A 282 15.57 -5.89 -5.07
CA ASN A 282 15.61 -7.29 -4.66
C ASN A 282 14.57 -7.62 -3.56
N ASN A 283 14.31 -6.68 -2.65
CA ASN A 283 13.39 -6.86 -1.53
C ASN A 283 11.94 -6.45 -1.83
N LEU A 284 11.60 -6.11 -3.08
CA LEU A 284 10.22 -5.84 -3.47
C LEU A 284 9.37 -7.11 -3.35
N LYS A 285 8.24 -7.00 -2.63
CA LYS A 285 7.28 -8.09 -2.41
C LYS A 285 5.92 -7.85 -3.09
N TRP A 286 5.61 -6.60 -3.41
CA TRP A 286 4.31 -6.16 -3.89
C TRP A 286 4.45 -5.25 -5.09
N ASP A 287 3.42 -5.24 -5.95
CA ASP A 287 3.27 -4.23 -6.97
C ASP A 287 3.00 -2.86 -6.36
N TRP A 288 3.32 -1.82 -7.09
CA TRP A 288 3.23 -0.46 -6.61
C TRP A 288 1.78 0.03 -6.53
N CYS A 289 1.23 0.17 -5.33
CA CYS A 289 -0.07 0.79 -5.07
C CYS A 289 0.01 2.30 -5.30
N ILE A 290 -0.70 2.78 -6.32
CA ILE A 290 -0.64 4.17 -6.79
C ILE A 290 -1.89 5.00 -6.48
N SER A 291 -2.93 4.46 -5.89
CA SER A 291 -4.14 5.20 -5.52
C SER A 291 -4.11 5.68 -4.08
N ARG A 292 -4.66 6.88 -3.85
CA ARG A 292 -4.79 7.48 -2.52
C ARG A 292 -6.19 8.07 -2.35
N GLN A 293 -6.78 7.87 -1.19
CA GLN A 293 -8.08 8.40 -0.82
C GLN A 293 -7.90 9.81 -0.23
N ARG A 294 -7.68 10.79 -1.11
CA ARG A 294 -7.43 12.20 -0.75
C ARG A 294 -8.23 13.13 -1.65
N TYR A 295 -8.56 14.30 -1.13
CA TYR A 295 -9.33 15.32 -1.86
C TYR A 295 -8.48 16.14 -2.84
N PHE A 296 -7.17 16.28 -2.58
CA PHE A 296 -6.25 17.08 -3.38
C PHE A 296 -5.14 16.21 -3.95
N GLY A 297 -5.01 16.22 -5.27
CA GLY A 297 -4.03 15.46 -6.03
C GLY A 297 -4.38 15.40 -7.51
N VAL A 298 -3.67 14.59 -8.28
CA VAL A 298 -4.00 14.31 -9.67
C VAL A 298 -5.02 13.18 -9.70
N PRO A 299 -6.27 13.41 -10.15
CA PRO A 299 -7.30 12.38 -10.19
C PRO A 299 -6.96 11.31 -11.23
N PHE A 300 -7.41 10.08 -10.98
CA PHE A 300 -7.41 9.04 -12.01
C PHE A 300 -8.49 9.35 -13.03
N PRO A 301 -8.16 9.46 -14.33
CA PRO A 301 -9.14 9.83 -15.35
C PRO A 301 -9.91 8.60 -15.84
N VAL A 302 -10.66 7.94 -14.93
CA VAL A 302 -11.36 6.70 -15.26
C VAL A 302 -12.75 6.63 -14.64
N TRP A 303 -13.62 5.84 -15.27
CA TRP A 303 -14.93 5.46 -14.79
C TRP A 303 -15.11 3.95 -14.86
N TYR A 304 -16.02 3.44 -14.06
CA TYR A 304 -16.40 2.03 -14.03
C TYR A 304 -17.82 1.84 -14.53
N CYS A 305 -18.02 0.94 -15.46
CA CYS A 305 -19.36 0.56 -15.90
C CYS A 305 -20.16 -0.02 -14.72
N LYS A 306 -21.38 0.48 -14.49
CA LYS A 306 -22.21 -0.03 -13.38
C LYS A 306 -22.64 -1.47 -13.53
N GLU A 307 -22.77 -1.99 -14.76
CA GLU A 307 -23.24 -3.35 -15.00
C GLU A 307 -22.10 -4.38 -15.03
N CYS A 308 -21.03 -4.12 -15.79
CA CYS A 308 -19.96 -5.11 -15.99
C CYS A 308 -18.66 -4.78 -15.27
N GLY A 309 -18.53 -3.59 -14.66
CA GLY A 309 -17.31 -3.16 -13.97
C GLY A 309 -16.16 -2.75 -14.88
N ASP A 310 -16.31 -2.81 -16.20
CA ASP A 310 -15.27 -2.44 -17.17
C ASP A 310 -14.80 -1.00 -16.94
N VAL A 311 -13.49 -0.79 -17.11
CA VAL A 311 -12.84 0.51 -16.98
C VAL A 311 -12.97 1.31 -18.27
N MET A 312 -13.52 2.51 -18.17
CA MET A 312 -13.57 3.49 -19.24
C MET A 312 -12.49 4.54 -19.03
N VAL A 313 -11.74 4.84 -20.09
CA VAL A 313 -10.69 5.87 -20.10
C VAL A 313 -11.04 6.95 -21.15
N PRO A 314 -10.67 8.23 -20.92
CA PRO A 314 -10.90 9.31 -21.88
C PRO A 314 -9.95 9.21 -23.07
N GLU A 315 -10.24 10.00 -24.12
CA GLU A 315 -9.31 10.27 -25.20
C GLU A 315 -8.22 11.26 -24.72
N ASP A 316 -7.05 11.18 -25.34
CA ASP A 316 -5.90 12.02 -24.95
C ASP A 316 -6.18 13.54 -25.03
N LYS A 317 -6.99 13.97 -26.00
CA LYS A 317 -7.40 15.37 -26.19
C LYS A 317 -8.24 15.96 -25.06
N GLU A 318 -8.84 15.09 -24.22
CA GLU A 318 -9.70 15.48 -23.10
C GLU A 318 -8.90 15.74 -21.82
N LEU A 319 -7.61 15.38 -21.82
CA LEU A 319 -6.73 15.52 -20.65
C LEU A 319 -6.22 16.97 -20.49
N PRO A 320 -6.04 17.44 -19.26
CA PRO A 320 -6.35 16.76 -18.00
C PRO A 320 -7.82 16.90 -17.61
N LEU A 321 -8.38 15.85 -17.01
CA LEU A 321 -9.77 15.87 -16.53
C LEU A 321 -9.91 15.32 -15.11
N ASN A 322 -11.05 15.66 -14.49
CA ASN A 322 -11.51 15.08 -13.24
C ASN A 322 -12.79 14.26 -13.53
N PRO A 323 -12.80 12.93 -13.30
CA PRO A 323 -13.96 12.10 -13.60
C PRO A 323 -15.20 12.42 -12.74
N LEU A 324 -15.03 13.14 -11.63
CA LEU A 324 -16.14 13.63 -10.79
C LEU A 324 -16.88 14.80 -11.44
N GLU A 325 -16.26 15.52 -12.37
CA GLU A 325 -16.81 16.69 -13.05
C GLU A 325 -17.23 16.42 -14.50
N HIS A 326 -16.84 15.23 -15.03
CA HIS A 326 -17.05 14.83 -16.42
C HIS A 326 -17.62 13.43 -16.50
N ASN A 327 -18.43 13.17 -17.52
CA ASN A 327 -18.90 11.82 -17.84
C ASN A 327 -18.12 11.27 -19.04
N PRO A 328 -17.92 9.94 -19.13
CA PRO A 328 -17.28 9.35 -20.29
C PRO A 328 -18.17 9.48 -21.54
N HIS A 329 -17.54 9.56 -22.71
CA HIS A 329 -18.26 9.56 -23.98
C HIS A 329 -18.68 8.15 -24.38
N GLY A 330 -19.93 8.01 -24.84
CA GLY A 330 -20.44 6.76 -25.41
C GLY A 330 -21.00 5.78 -24.38
N ALA A 331 -21.09 4.53 -24.80
CA ALA A 331 -21.54 3.42 -23.98
C ALA A 331 -20.41 2.44 -23.73
N CYS A 332 -20.47 1.70 -22.64
CA CYS A 332 -19.59 0.57 -22.37
C CYS A 332 -19.78 -0.52 -23.42
N LYS A 333 -18.82 -1.42 -23.60
CA LYS A 333 -18.89 -2.59 -24.49
C LYS A 333 -20.12 -3.47 -24.24
N CYS A 334 -20.62 -3.50 -23.00
CA CYS A 334 -21.87 -4.22 -22.67
C CYS A 334 -23.16 -3.45 -23.03
N GLY A 335 -23.04 -2.21 -23.55
CA GLY A 335 -24.17 -1.35 -23.89
C GLY A 335 -24.63 -0.40 -22.80
N CYS A 336 -24.16 -0.55 -21.56
CA CYS A 336 -24.51 0.31 -20.44
C CYS A 336 -23.97 1.74 -20.64
N LYS A 337 -24.77 2.73 -20.22
CA LYS A 337 -24.42 4.16 -20.26
C LYS A 337 -24.24 4.78 -18.87
N GLU A 338 -24.37 3.97 -17.84
CA GLU A 338 -24.21 4.43 -16.47
C GLU A 338 -22.83 4.06 -15.93
N PHE A 339 -22.14 5.04 -15.36
CA PHE A 339 -20.76 4.89 -14.91
C PHE A 339 -20.58 5.45 -13.51
N ILE A 340 -19.63 4.85 -12.78
CA ILE A 340 -19.19 5.31 -11.47
C ILE A 340 -17.81 5.93 -11.66
N PRO A 341 -17.62 7.23 -11.33
CA PRO A 341 -16.31 7.87 -11.43
C PRO A 341 -15.36 7.35 -10.35
N GLU A 342 -14.07 7.26 -10.67
CA GLU A 342 -13.04 7.03 -9.66
C GLU A 342 -12.90 8.26 -8.76
N THR A 343 -12.83 8.03 -7.45
CA THR A 343 -12.73 9.09 -6.43
C THR A 343 -11.30 9.26 -5.91
N ALA A 344 -10.45 8.26 -6.08
CA ALA A 344 -9.06 8.31 -5.65
C ALA A 344 -8.23 9.28 -6.51
N VAL A 345 -7.15 9.77 -5.92
CA VAL A 345 -6.11 10.52 -6.63
C VAL A 345 -4.83 9.70 -6.71
N MET A 346 -3.98 10.04 -7.65
CA MET A 346 -2.68 9.38 -7.80
C MET A 346 -1.78 9.70 -6.60
N ASP A 347 -1.01 8.71 -6.18
CA ASP A 347 0.13 8.88 -5.30
C ASP A 347 1.07 9.97 -5.83
N THR A 348 1.58 10.81 -4.94
CA THR A 348 2.52 11.88 -5.32
C THR A 348 3.80 11.34 -5.96
N TRP A 349 4.24 10.13 -5.59
CA TRP A 349 5.35 9.46 -6.26
C TRP A 349 4.99 9.00 -7.69
N ALA A 350 3.74 8.66 -7.96
CA ALA A 350 3.28 8.33 -9.32
C ALA A 350 3.28 9.54 -10.24
N THR A 351 3.06 10.75 -9.71
CA THR A 351 3.14 12.00 -10.46
C THR A 351 4.56 12.54 -10.55
N SER A 352 5.36 12.46 -9.48
CA SER A 352 6.76 12.91 -9.49
C SER A 352 7.68 12.01 -10.34
N SER A 353 7.35 10.73 -10.46
CA SER A 353 8.11 9.79 -11.31
C SER A 353 8.07 10.12 -12.79
N VAL A 354 7.08 10.91 -13.24
CA VAL A 354 6.99 11.39 -14.64
C VAL A 354 7.63 12.77 -14.86
N SER A 355 8.38 13.30 -13.88
CA SER A 355 9.06 14.59 -14.03
C SER A 355 9.98 14.71 -15.27
N PRO A 356 10.73 13.66 -15.70
CA PRO A 356 11.47 13.72 -16.98
C PRO A 356 10.54 13.91 -18.18
N PHE A 357 9.38 13.26 -18.16
CA PHE A 357 8.36 13.37 -19.21
C PHE A 357 7.64 14.71 -19.20
N ILE A 358 7.41 15.31 -18.02
CA ILE A 358 6.86 16.68 -17.91
C ILE A 358 7.81 17.69 -18.55
N ASN A 359 9.11 17.57 -18.26
CA ASN A 359 10.13 18.47 -18.80
C ASN A 359 10.21 18.43 -20.33
N MET A 360 10.06 17.24 -20.93
CA MET A 360 10.04 17.08 -22.38
C MET A 360 8.66 17.26 -23.03
N LYS A 361 7.62 17.58 -22.26
CA LYS A 361 6.21 17.68 -22.70
C LYS A 361 5.73 16.42 -23.42
N TYR A 362 5.87 15.27 -22.76
CA TYR A 362 5.51 13.96 -23.31
C TYR A 362 4.11 13.93 -23.94
N GLY A 363 4.04 13.50 -25.21
CA GLY A 363 2.82 13.45 -25.99
C GLY A 363 2.36 14.78 -26.58
N GLU A 364 3.02 15.89 -26.27
CA GLU A 364 2.84 17.16 -26.97
C GLU A 364 3.84 17.27 -28.14
N ASN A 365 3.50 18.08 -29.12
CA ASN A 365 4.41 18.38 -30.22
C ASN A 365 5.40 19.45 -29.77
N ASP A 366 6.50 19.05 -29.10
CA ASP A 366 7.46 19.97 -28.52
C ASP A 366 8.89 19.65 -28.98
N GLU A 367 9.66 20.70 -29.20
CA GLU A 367 11.08 20.64 -29.53
C GLU A 367 11.95 20.16 -28.36
N ARG A 368 11.40 20.09 -27.12
CA ARG A 368 12.13 19.68 -25.91
C ARG A 368 12.34 18.19 -25.75
N LYS A 369 11.98 17.36 -26.75
CA LYS A 369 12.25 15.92 -26.74
C LYS A 369 13.73 15.56 -26.52
N PHE A 370 14.65 16.45 -26.87
CA PHE A 370 16.09 16.27 -26.64
C PHE A 370 16.47 16.26 -25.13
N LEU A 371 15.59 16.70 -24.23
CA LEU A 371 15.81 16.64 -22.79
C LEU A 371 15.69 15.22 -22.22
N TYR A 372 15.26 14.25 -23.02
CA TYR A 372 15.18 12.87 -22.62
C TYR A 372 16.10 11.99 -23.48
N PRO A 373 16.84 11.04 -22.90
CA PRO A 373 16.94 10.73 -21.49
C PRO A 373 17.61 11.82 -20.66
N MET A 374 17.25 11.91 -19.37
CA MET A 374 17.76 12.93 -18.45
C MET A 374 19.26 12.70 -18.18
N SER A 375 20.11 13.71 -18.43
CA SER A 375 21.57 13.58 -18.29
C SER A 375 22.03 13.53 -16.83
N MET A 376 21.37 14.23 -15.93
CA MET A 376 21.72 14.27 -14.51
C MET A 376 20.49 14.44 -13.65
N ARG A 377 20.47 13.72 -12.51
CA ARG A 377 19.38 13.76 -11.53
C ARG A 377 19.93 13.80 -10.12
N SER A 378 20.17 15.01 -9.60
CA SER A 378 20.66 15.23 -8.23
C SER A 378 19.56 15.08 -7.21
N HIS A 379 19.78 14.24 -6.20
CA HIS A 379 18.90 14.13 -5.05
C HIS A 379 19.59 13.40 -3.87
N ALA A 380 19.03 13.49 -2.69
CA ALA A 380 19.54 12.79 -1.53
C ALA A 380 19.19 11.29 -1.55
N HIS A 381 19.90 10.51 -0.75
CA HIS A 381 19.83 9.04 -0.78
C HIS A 381 18.50 8.46 -0.30
N GLU A 382 17.74 9.18 0.51
CA GLU A 382 16.45 8.75 1.05
C GLU A 382 15.38 8.54 -0.02
N ILE A 383 15.46 9.25 -1.17
CA ILE A 383 14.49 9.13 -2.25
C ILE A 383 14.96 8.23 -3.41
N ILE A 384 16.00 7.45 -3.23
CA ILE A 384 16.41 6.42 -4.20
C ILE A 384 15.31 5.37 -4.37
N ARG A 385 14.72 4.89 -3.26
CA ARG A 385 13.65 3.88 -3.25
C ARG A 385 12.30 4.41 -3.75
N THR A 386 12.16 5.72 -3.90
CA THR A 386 10.94 6.38 -4.37
C THR A 386 11.19 7.07 -5.71
N TRP A 387 11.66 8.30 -5.71
CA TRP A 387 11.75 9.13 -6.91
C TRP A 387 12.62 8.51 -8.01
N THR A 388 13.82 8.01 -7.69
CA THR A 388 14.71 7.37 -8.69
C THR A 388 14.09 6.07 -9.19
N PHE A 389 13.73 5.18 -8.25
CA PHE A 389 13.17 3.88 -8.58
C PHE A 389 11.91 3.99 -9.46
N TYR A 390 10.92 4.76 -9.03
CA TYR A 390 9.67 4.92 -9.77
C TYR A 390 9.85 5.64 -11.11
N SER A 391 10.86 6.52 -11.23
CA SER A 391 11.18 7.14 -12.52
C SER A 391 11.78 6.15 -13.50
N ILE A 392 12.62 5.22 -13.04
CA ILE A 392 13.15 4.13 -13.85
C ILE A 392 12.01 3.21 -14.31
N VAL A 393 11.10 2.81 -13.41
CA VAL A 393 9.90 2.04 -13.77
C VAL A 393 9.10 2.71 -14.88
N LYS A 394 8.81 4.01 -14.75
CA LYS A 394 8.07 4.76 -15.75
C LYS A 394 8.84 4.86 -17.07
N SER A 395 10.14 5.08 -17.02
CA SER A 395 10.98 5.16 -18.22
C SER A 395 10.98 3.84 -18.99
N LEU A 396 11.22 2.71 -18.32
CA LEU A 396 11.18 1.40 -18.94
C LEU A 396 9.83 1.12 -19.61
N TYR A 397 8.71 1.45 -18.96
CA TYR A 397 7.40 1.19 -19.53
C TYR A 397 7.01 2.10 -20.69
N HIS A 398 7.50 3.33 -20.74
CA HIS A 398 7.12 4.31 -21.78
C HIS A 398 8.09 4.34 -22.95
N THR A 399 9.36 4.05 -22.72
CA THR A 399 10.41 4.26 -23.73
C THR A 399 11.32 3.03 -23.98
N GLY A 400 11.25 2.01 -23.19
CA GLY A 400 12.04 0.78 -23.27
C GLY A 400 13.31 0.90 -22.45
#